data_f9cfe3ecc2bbe589f0cf550029b7676e
#
_entry.id   f9cfe3ecc2bbe589f0cf550029b7676e
#
_cell.length_a   1.000
_cell.length_b   1.000
_cell.length_c   1.000
_cell.angle_alpha   90.00
_cell.angle_beta   90.00
_cell.angle_gamma   90.00
#
_symmetry.space_group_name_H-M   'P 1'
#
loop_
_entity.id
_entity.type
_entity.pdbx_description
1 polymer ?
#
loop_
_entity_poly.entity_id
_entity_poly.type
_entity_poly.pdbx_seq_one_letter_code
_entity_poly.pdbx_strand_id
1 'polypeptide(L)'
;MAKKLVRFDWAMKRILRHKANFDILEGFLSELLGEEVTIKQILDSESNKETEDDKHNRVDILVENSKDELVIIELQNSNEYDYFHRMLFGTSKAITEHIKEGHPYAEVKKVISITIAYFDLGQGKDYVYHGTTTFKGLHKNDVLTLSGKQVELYKKDNIYEVYPEYWIIKVSQFHNRVKDKLDEWIYFFKNAEIKNNFSAKGLKEVNERLDEIKLNEKDAKEYKRYLKNLRDIASEQHTKMADAQDLIKKGEEKKEIEAVVGLYENGVPIPIIAKSLKITEEMVIQLVESQINK
;
A
#
# COMPACT_ATOMS: atom_id res chain seq x y z
N MET A 1 -10.61 12.85 28.07
CA MET A 1 -10.77 11.80 27.04
C MET A 1 -9.88 12.16 25.87
N ALA A 2 -9.16 11.20 25.30
CA ALA A 2 -8.39 11.44 24.08
C ALA A 2 -9.35 11.88 22.95
N LYS A 3 -8.95 12.87 22.17
CA LYS A 3 -9.71 13.39 21.05
C LYS A 3 -9.75 12.33 19.96
N LYS A 4 -10.94 11.97 19.49
CA LYS A 4 -11.10 10.98 18.43
C LYS A 4 -11.11 11.67 17.08
N LEU A 5 -10.12 11.33 16.25
CA LEU A 5 -9.96 11.86 14.91
C LEU A 5 -10.54 10.90 13.87
N VAL A 6 -11.00 11.44 12.75
CA VAL A 6 -11.37 10.61 11.61
C VAL A 6 -10.12 9.98 10.98
N ARG A 7 -10.26 8.78 10.46
CA ARG A 7 -9.17 8.09 9.78
C ARG A 7 -8.73 8.86 8.53
N PHE A 8 -7.44 8.89 8.29
CA PHE A 8 -6.86 9.64 7.18
C PHE A 8 -7.33 9.15 5.81
N ASP A 9 -7.50 7.85 5.64
CA ASP A 9 -8.00 7.23 4.41
C ASP A 9 -9.42 7.68 4.04
N TRP A 10 -10.30 7.86 5.04
CA TRP A 10 -11.63 8.44 4.80
C TRP A 10 -11.55 9.95 4.56
N ALA A 11 -10.73 10.64 5.35
CA ALA A 11 -10.57 12.09 5.25
C ALA A 11 -10.02 12.52 3.88
N MET A 12 -9.06 11.79 3.33
CA MET A 12 -8.51 12.05 1.99
C MET A 12 -9.58 12.07 0.91
N LYS A 13 -10.49 11.10 0.95
CA LYS A 13 -11.55 10.98 -0.08
C LYS A 13 -12.63 12.06 0.02
N ARG A 14 -12.82 12.65 1.19
CA ARG A 14 -13.94 13.54 1.49
C ARG A 14 -13.56 14.97 1.84
N ILE A 15 -12.58 15.15 2.71
CA ILE A 15 -12.26 16.43 3.33
C ILE A 15 -11.06 17.07 2.66
N LEU A 16 -10.00 16.30 2.41
CA LEU A 16 -8.71 16.82 1.97
C LEU A 16 -8.68 17.22 0.49
N ARG A 17 -9.70 16.90 -0.27
CA ARG A 17 -9.88 17.36 -1.65
C ARG A 17 -10.29 18.85 -1.75
N HIS A 18 -10.72 19.46 -0.65
CA HIS A 18 -11.06 20.88 -0.64
C HIS A 18 -9.80 21.74 -0.44
N LYS A 19 -9.67 22.78 -1.26
CA LYS A 19 -8.53 23.72 -1.23
C LYS A 19 -8.24 24.28 0.18
N ALA A 20 -9.28 24.48 0.98
CA ALA A 20 -9.15 24.95 2.36
C ALA A 20 -8.40 23.99 3.30
N ASN A 21 -8.11 22.76 2.86
CA ASN A 21 -7.43 21.72 3.64
C ASN A 21 -6.12 21.25 2.99
N PHE A 22 -5.63 21.95 1.96
CA PHE A 22 -4.37 21.59 1.29
C PHE A 22 -3.18 21.63 2.24
N ASP A 23 -3.19 22.52 3.23
CA ASP A 23 -2.16 22.63 4.26
C ASP A 23 -1.92 21.32 5.04
N ILE A 24 -2.93 20.47 5.17
CA ILE A 24 -2.79 19.13 5.76
C ILE A 24 -1.96 18.23 4.82
N LEU A 25 -2.32 18.18 3.53
CA LEU A 25 -1.58 17.37 2.54
C LEU A 25 -0.17 17.94 2.31
N GLU A 26 -0.03 19.25 2.21
CA GLU A 26 1.26 19.95 2.08
C GLU A 26 2.17 19.63 3.27
N GLY A 27 1.60 19.59 4.49
CA GLY A 27 2.33 19.18 5.68
C GLY A 27 2.87 17.75 5.59
N PHE A 28 2.03 16.81 5.24
CA PHE A 28 2.43 15.42 5.04
C PHE A 28 3.49 15.29 3.93
N LEU A 29 3.23 15.86 2.76
CA LEU A 29 4.14 15.78 1.62
C LEU A 29 5.50 16.43 1.93
N SER A 30 5.51 17.55 2.66
CA SER A 30 6.75 18.22 3.05
C SER A 30 7.61 17.37 3.97
N GLU A 31 7.01 16.68 4.94
CA GLU A 31 7.75 15.78 5.83
C GLU A 31 8.22 14.51 5.11
N LEU A 32 7.44 13.98 4.16
CA LEU A 32 7.81 12.79 3.38
C LEU A 32 8.95 13.08 2.39
N LEU A 33 8.85 14.19 1.65
CA LEU A 33 9.80 14.52 0.59
C LEU A 33 11.03 15.27 1.11
N GLY A 34 11.03 15.72 2.38
CA GLY A 34 12.12 16.43 3.01
C GLY A 34 12.32 17.86 2.47
N GLU A 35 11.29 18.42 1.82
CA GLU A 35 11.29 19.77 1.25
C GLU A 35 9.91 20.43 1.40
N GLU A 36 9.84 21.75 1.26
CA GLU A 36 8.56 22.44 1.32
C GLU A 36 7.74 22.18 0.05
N VAL A 37 6.55 21.61 0.24
CA VAL A 37 5.61 21.32 -0.84
C VAL A 37 4.41 22.23 -0.75
N THR A 38 4.07 22.87 -1.88
CA THR A 38 2.85 23.67 -2.05
C THR A 38 2.03 23.08 -3.18
N ILE A 39 0.74 22.84 -2.95
CA ILE A 39 -0.20 22.29 -3.93
C ILE A 39 -0.81 23.45 -4.72
N LYS A 40 -0.61 23.45 -6.03
CA LYS A 40 -1.27 24.41 -6.94
C LYS A 40 -2.74 24.05 -7.11
N GLN A 41 -3.01 22.79 -7.42
CA GLN A 41 -4.35 22.31 -7.72
C GLN A 41 -4.46 20.80 -7.52
N ILE A 42 -5.68 20.34 -7.24
CA ILE A 42 -6.06 18.94 -7.39
C ILE A 42 -6.48 18.74 -8.85
N LEU A 43 -5.93 17.71 -9.45
CA LEU A 43 -6.30 17.29 -10.79
C LEU A 43 -7.40 16.23 -10.67
N ASP A 44 -8.48 16.40 -11.42
CA ASP A 44 -9.56 15.43 -11.43
C ASP A 44 -9.09 14.14 -12.09
N SER A 45 -8.98 13.09 -11.32
CA SER A 45 -8.87 11.72 -11.85
C SER A 45 -10.20 11.21 -12.43
N GLU A 46 -11.24 12.07 -12.44
CA GLU A 46 -12.59 11.72 -12.87
C GLU A 46 -12.89 11.98 -14.34
N SER A 47 -12.00 12.65 -15.09
CA SER A 47 -12.30 13.13 -16.43
C SER A 47 -12.45 12.05 -17.50
N ASN A 48 -12.12 10.80 -17.23
CA ASN A 48 -12.25 9.72 -18.22
C ASN A 48 -13.30 8.68 -17.82
N LYS A 49 -14.57 9.09 -17.87
CA LYS A 49 -15.71 8.17 -17.98
C LYS A 49 -15.89 7.76 -19.46
N GLU A 50 -14.98 7.00 -20.01
CA GLU A 50 -15.22 6.44 -21.34
C GLU A 50 -15.92 5.08 -21.30
N THR A 51 -15.78 4.31 -20.21
CA THR A 51 -16.51 3.04 -20.04
C THR A 51 -16.82 2.74 -18.56
N GLU A 52 -17.87 1.91 -18.31
CA GLU A 52 -18.18 1.43 -16.94
C GLU A 52 -17.07 0.58 -16.32
N ASP A 53 -16.18 0.03 -17.15
CA ASP A 53 -15.04 -0.82 -16.72
C ASP A 53 -13.86 0.00 -16.16
N ASP A 54 -13.78 1.30 -16.42
CA ASP A 54 -12.73 2.19 -15.89
C ASP A 54 -12.83 2.49 -14.39
N LYS A 55 -13.81 1.93 -13.70
CA LYS A 55 -14.03 2.16 -12.24
C LYS A 55 -12.87 1.69 -11.35
N HIS A 56 -12.01 0.82 -11.84
CA HIS A 56 -10.96 0.18 -11.04
C HIS A 56 -9.61 0.90 -11.04
N ASN A 57 -9.40 1.92 -11.87
CA ASN A 57 -8.08 2.54 -12.07
C ASN A 57 -7.99 4.01 -11.60
N ARG A 58 -8.81 4.41 -10.62
CA ARG A 58 -8.76 5.78 -10.08
C ARG A 58 -7.76 5.87 -8.95
N VAL A 59 -6.81 6.80 -9.09
CA VAL A 59 -5.98 7.22 -7.95
C VAL A 59 -6.84 7.98 -6.93
N ASP A 60 -6.54 7.84 -5.64
CA ASP A 60 -7.33 8.49 -4.60
C ASP A 60 -7.22 10.01 -4.67
N ILE A 61 -6.00 10.54 -4.85
CA ILE A 61 -5.73 11.97 -5.08
C ILE A 61 -4.60 12.12 -6.10
N LEU A 62 -4.78 13.00 -7.07
CA LEU A 62 -3.74 13.49 -7.96
C LEU A 62 -3.65 15.01 -7.80
N VAL A 63 -2.47 15.52 -7.49
CA VAL A 63 -2.21 16.96 -7.35
C VAL A 63 -1.04 17.40 -8.24
N GLU A 64 -1.04 18.67 -8.58
CA GLU A 64 0.11 19.37 -9.16
C GLU A 64 0.71 20.27 -8.09
N ASN A 65 2.02 20.15 -7.85
CA ASN A 65 2.74 21.00 -6.91
C ASN A 65 3.31 22.26 -7.57
N SER A 66 3.93 23.13 -6.77
CA SER A 66 4.53 24.39 -7.22
C SER A 66 5.71 24.20 -8.18
N LYS A 67 6.29 23.02 -8.27
CA LYS A 67 7.36 22.64 -9.19
C LYS A 67 6.86 22.04 -10.51
N ASP A 68 5.55 22.10 -10.77
CA ASP A 68 4.86 21.47 -11.92
C ASP A 68 4.97 19.94 -11.95
N GLU A 69 5.23 19.30 -10.81
CA GLU A 69 5.27 17.85 -10.68
C GLU A 69 3.89 17.31 -10.33
N LEU A 70 3.61 16.10 -10.81
CA LEU A 70 2.38 15.37 -10.50
C LEU A 70 2.61 14.49 -9.27
N VAL A 71 1.78 14.63 -8.25
CA VAL A 71 1.86 13.81 -7.06
C VAL A 71 0.60 12.96 -6.96
N ILE A 72 0.78 11.65 -7.04
CA ILE A 72 -0.25 10.65 -6.83
C ILE A 72 -0.19 10.20 -5.37
N ILE A 73 -1.32 10.21 -4.68
CA ILE A 73 -1.43 9.64 -3.34
C ILE A 73 -2.53 8.58 -3.37
N GLU A 74 -2.17 7.34 -3.05
CA GLU A 74 -3.09 6.21 -2.96
C GLU A 74 -3.08 5.60 -1.56
N LEU A 75 -4.28 5.30 -1.05
CA LEU A 75 -4.46 4.58 0.20
C LEU A 75 -5.09 3.22 -0.06
N GLN A 76 -4.35 2.19 0.26
CA GLN A 76 -4.77 0.83 0.00
C GLN A 76 -4.99 0.06 1.31
N ASN A 77 -6.22 -0.41 1.51
CA ASN A 77 -6.62 -1.15 2.71
C ASN A 77 -6.64 -2.67 2.50
N SER A 78 -6.72 -3.14 1.26
CA SER A 78 -6.77 -4.57 0.89
C SER A 78 -5.50 -5.03 0.21
N ASN A 79 -5.11 -6.27 0.47
CA ASN A 79 -3.94 -6.87 -0.17
C ASN A 79 -4.28 -7.23 -1.63
N GLU A 80 -3.46 -6.74 -2.56
CA GLU A 80 -3.50 -7.04 -3.99
C GLU A 80 -2.10 -7.51 -4.41
N TYR A 81 -1.99 -8.72 -4.96
CA TYR A 81 -0.69 -9.28 -5.37
C TYR A 81 -0.06 -8.57 -6.56
N ASP A 82 -0.86 -7.93 -7.40
CA ASP A 82 -0.46 -7.17 -8.58
C ASP A 82 -0.30 -5.66 -8.32
N TYR A 83 -0.30 -5.24 -7.05
CA TYR A 83 -0.29 -3.83 -6.67
C TYR A 83 0.92 -3.04 -7.23
N PHE A 84 2.10 -3.66 -7.36
CA PHE A 84 3.25 -3.02 -8.02
C PHE A 84 2.98 -2.70 -9.49
N HIS A 85 2.26 -3.56 -10.21
CA HIS A 85 1.84 -3.29 -11.58
C HIS A 85 0.80 -2.16 -11.63
N ARG A 86 -0.10 -2.11 -10.66
CA ARG A 86 -1.08 -1.03 -10.51
C ARG A 86 -0.41 0.32 -10.29
N MET A 87 0.60 0.40 -9.41
CA MET A 87 1.41 1.61 -9.20
C MET A 87 2.09 2.06 -10.49
N LEU A 88 2.73 1.14 -11.22
CA LEU A 88 3.37 1.42 -12.50
C LEU A 88 2.36 1.92 -13.53
N PHE A 89 1.21 1.25 -13.65
CA PHE A 89 0.15 1.63 -14.59
C PHE A 89 -0.40 3.02 -14.27
N GLY A 90 -0.75 3.31 -13.01
CA GLY A 90 -1.25 4.62 -12.57
C GLY A 90 -0.26 5.74 -12.85
N THR A 91 1.03 5.51 -12.62
CA THR A 91 2.11 6.44 -12.92
C THR A 91 2.22 6.70 -14.43
N SER A 92 2.19 5.64 -15.25
CA SER A 92 2.26 5.74 -16.71
C SER A 92 1.05 6.49 -17.27
N LYS A 93 -0.14 6.23 -16.75
CA LYS A 93 -1.38 6.91 -17.11
C LYS A 93 -1.30 8.41 -16.78
N ALA A 94 -0.84 8.78 -15.59
CA ALA A 94 -0.65 10.19 -15.22
C ALA A 94 0.31 10.91 -16.16
N ILE A 95 1.40 10.27 -16.60
CA ILE A 95 2.33 10.83 -17.57
C ILE A 95 1.62 11.08 -18.91
N THR A 96 0.93 10.07 -19.43
CA THR A 96 0.31 10.15 -20.78
C THR A 96 -0.88 11.11 -20.84
N GLU A 97 -1.65 11.24 -19.76
CA GLU A 97 -2.80 12.15 -19.70
C GLU A 97 -2.40 13.62 -19.54
N HIS A 98 -1.18 13.88 -19.04
CA HIS A 98 -0.73 15.25 -18.75
C HIS A 98 0.33 15.78 -19.73
N ILE A 99 0.66 15.04 -20.78
CA ILE A 99 1.39 15.56 -21.93
C ILE A 99 0.39 15.91 -23.04
N LYS A 100 0.48 17.12 -23.57
CA LYS A 100 -0.39 17.55 -24.65
C LYS A 100 0.09 17.00 -26.00
N GLU A 101 -0.85 16.62 -26.85
CA GLU A 101 -0.54 16.15 -28.20
C GLU A 101 0.26 17.21 -28.96
N GLY A 102 1.36 16.78 -29.62
CA GLY A 102 2.24 17.67 -30.39
C GLY A 102 3.27 18.45 -29.55
N HIS A 103 3.26 18.30 -28.23
CA HIS A 103 4.26 18.94 -27.36
C HIS A 103 5.56 18.14 -27.29
N PRO A 104 6.72 18.79 -27.09
CA PRO A 104 8.00 18.09 -27.00
C PRO A 104 8.08 17.22 -25.74
N TYR A 105 8.78 16.08 -25.81
CA TYR A 105 8.98 15.19 -24.67
C TYR A 105 9.66 15.85 -23.46
N ALA A 106 10.34 16.98 -23.65
CA ALA A 106 10.91 17.75 -22.56
C ALA A 106 9.84 18.33 -21.59
N GLU A 107 8.58 18.35 -22.00
CA GLU A 107 7.46 18.82 -21.16
C GLU A 107 6.76 17.68 -20.37
N VAL A 108 7.27 16.45 -20.49
CA VAL A 108 6.79 15.35 -19.64
C VAL A 108 7.03 15.71 -18.17
N LYS A 109 5.96 15.75 -17.39
CA LYS A 109 6.03 16.08 -15.97
C LYS A 109 6.57 14.90 -15.16
N LYS A 110 7.42 15.17 -14.17
CA LYS A 110 7.80 14.17 -13.19
C LYS A 110 6.56 13.72 -12.42
N VAL A 111 6.47 12.42 -12.14
CA VAL A 111 5.41 11.87 -11.29
C VAL A 111 6.03 11.32 -10.01
N ILE A 112 5.49 11.73 -8.87
CA ILE A 112 5.80 11.20 -7.54
C ILE A 112 4.60 10.36 -7.11
N SER A 113 4.79 9.05 -7.02
CA SER A 113 3.74 8.10 -6.63
C SER A 113 3.92 7.69 -5.18
N ILE A 114 2.94 8.00 -4.35
CA ILE A 114 2.94 7.73 -2.90
C ILE A 114 1.85 6.73 -2.58
N THR A 115 2.25 5.56 -2.06
CA THR A 115 1.34 4.51 -1.62
C THR A 115 1.36 4.40 -0.10
N ILE A 116 0.21 4.55 0.53
CA ILE A 116 0.00 4.31 1.96
C ILE A 116 -0.77 2.99 2.10
N ALA A 117 -0.03 1.91 2.41
CA ALA A 117 -0.56 0.55 2.51
C ALA A 117 -0.86 0.17 3.96
N TYR A 118 -2.10 -0.25 4.23
CA TYR A 118 -2.53 -0.77 5.53
C TYR A 118 -2.37 -2.29 5.65
N PHE A 119 -1.74 -2.91 4.67
CA PHE A 119 -1.37 -4.33 4.64
C PHE A 119 0.13 -4.48 4.39
N ASP A 120 0.64 -5.70 4.47
CA ASP A 120 2.04 -5.99 4.19
C ASP A 120 2.30 -6.11 2.69
N LEU A 121 2.83 -5.06 2.08
CA LEU A 121 3.16 -4.99 0.66
C LEU A 121 4.62 -5.38 0.43
N GLY A 122 4.83 -6.49 -0.27
CA GLY A 122 6.16 -7.02 -0.56
C GLY A 122 6.90 -7.49 0.71
N GLN A 123 8.14 -7.93 0.55
CA GLN A 123 8.99 -8.39 1.66
C GLN A 123 10.04 -7.34 1.99
N GLY A 124 10.30 -7.12 3.27
CA GLY A 124 11.29 -6.17 3.76
C GLY A 124 11.07 -5.82 5.22
N LYS A 125 12.09 -5.27 5.89
CA LYS A 125 12.08 -4.99 7.33
C LYS A 125 11.68 -3.56 7.68
N ASP A 126 11.69 -2.65 6.70
CA ASP A 126 11.35 -1.26 6.90
C ASP A 126 9.86 -1.00 6.62
N TYR A 127 9.35 0.11 7.11
CA TYR A 127 7.98 0.57 6.89
C TYR A 127 7.89 1.74 5.90
N VAL A 128 9.01 2.34 5.49
CA VAL A 128 9.08 3.34 4.42
C VAL A 128 10.11 2.92 3.40
N TYR A 129 9.72 2.89 2.13
CA TYR A 129 10.59 2.60 1.01
C TYR A 129 10.53 3.72 0.00
N HIS A 130 11.71 4.09 -0.53
CA HIS A 130 11.87 5.09 -1.57
C HIS A 130 12.50 4.46 -2.79
N GLY A 131 11.87 4.60 -3.94
CA GLY A 131 12.31 4.05 -5.22
C GLY A 131 12.57 5.14 -6.24
N THR A 132 13.78 5.14 -6.81
CA THR A 132 14.20 6.03 -7.90
C THR A 132 14.88 5.25 -9.00
N THR A 133 14.96 5.84 -10.20
CA THR A 133 15.64 5.23 -11.36
C THR A 133 17.10 5.66 -11.41
N THR A 134 18.00 4.69 -11.43
CA THR A 134 19.45 4.91 -11.59
C THR A 134 19.99 4.05 -12.73
N PHE A 135 20.76 4.65 -13.63
CA PHE A 135 21.44 3.96 -14.70
C PHE A 135 22.91 3.72 -14.34
N LYS A 136 23.29 2.46 -14.21
CA LYS A 136 24.62 2.05 -13.77
C LYS A 136 25.40 1.41 -14.92
N GLY A 137 26.61 1.89 -15.14
CA GLY A 137 27.52 1.35 -16.18
C GLY A 137 27.91 -0.10 -15.90
N LEU A 138 27.72 -1.00 -16.88
CA LEU A 138 27.98 -2.44 -16.72
C LEU A 138 29.50 -2.75 -16.56
N HIS A 139 30.35 -1.95 -17.18
CA HIS A 139 31.79 -2.24 -17.21
C HIS A 139 32.63 -1.39 -16.24
N LYS A 140 32.15 -0.18 -15.92
CA LYS A 140 32.90 0.78 -15.08
C LYS A 140 32.21 1.08 -13.74
N ASN A 141 30.99 0.56 -13.52
CA ASN A 141 30.18 0.82 -12.33
C ASN A 141 29.92 2.30 -12.01
N ASP A 142 30.12 3.19 -12.99
CA ASP A 142 29.75 4.59 -12.89
C ASP A 142 28.24 4.79 -12.96
N VAL A 143 27.77 5.96 -12.55
CA VAL A 143 26.36 6.36 -12.67
C VAL A 143 26.26 7.34 -13.84
N LEU A 144 25.32 7.07 -14.76
CA LEU A 144 25.06 7.96 -15.89
C LEU A 144 24.46 9.27 -15.36
N THR A 145 25.03 10.40 -15.80
CA THR A 145 24.59 11.75 -15.43
C THR A 145 24.08 12.53 -16.64
N LEU A 146 23.38 13.62 -16.41
CA LEU A 146 22.96 14.55 -17.47
C LEU A 146 24.16 15.31 -18.03
N SER A 147 24.20 15.53 -19.35
CA SER A 147 25.13 16.49 -19.96
C SER A 147 24.72 17.93 -19.62
N GLY A 148 25.65 18.89 -19.74
CA GLY A 148 25.35 20.30 -19.49
C GLY A 148 24.17 20.84 -20.32
N LYS A 149 24.04 20.41 -21.58
CA LYS A 149 22.87 20.78 -22.41
C LYS A 149 21.55 20.18 -21.92
N GLN A 150 21.57 18.95 -21.37
CA GLN A 150 20.39 18.31 -20.80
C GLN A 150 19.97 18.97 -19.48
N VAL A 151 20.94 19.34 -18.62
CA VAL A 151 20.68 20.10 -17.40
C VAL A 151 19.97 21.42 -17.73
N GLU A 152 20.49 22.15 -18.73
CA GLU A 152 19.91 23.43 -19.18
C GLU A 152 18.49 23.25 -19.74
N LEU A 153 18.26 22.19 -20.55
CA LEU A 153 16.97 21.90 -21.20
C LEU A 153 15.93 21.41 -20.18
N TYR A 154 16.30 20.45 -19.33
CA TYR A 154 15.36 19.82 -18.41
C TYR A 154 15.19 20.63 -17.11
N LYS A 155 16.11 21.55 -16.82
CA LYS A 155 16.19 22.27 -15.52
C LYS A 155 16.21 21.30 -14.33
N LYS A 156 16.96 20.22 -14.50
CA LYS A 156 17.18 19.14 -13.52
C LYS A 156 18.65 18.82 -13.46
N ASP A 157 19.16 18.52 -12.27
CA ASP A 157 20.57 18.21 -12.06
C ASP A 157 20.86 16.72 -12.27
N ASN A 158 19.89 15.86 -12.02
CA ASN A 158 20.05 14.43 -12.02
C ASN A 158 19.02 13.70 -12.91
N ILE A 159 19.42 12.57 -13.47
CA ILE A 159 18.54 11.72 -14.30
C ILE A 159 17.30 11.26 -13.52
N TYR A 160 17.46 10.87 -12.25
CA TYR A 160 16.33 10.39 -11.45
C TYR A 160 15.23 11.44 -11.26
N GLU A 161 15.54 12.73 -11.39
CA GLU A 161 14.54 13.81 -11.31
C GLU A 161 13.64 13.90 -12.55
N VAL A 162 14.00 13.24 -13.65
CA VAL A 162 13.19 13.12 -14.87
C VAL A 162 12.24 11.94 -14.79
N TYR A 163 12.65 10.87 -14.11
CA TYR A 163 11.89 9.63 -14.01
C TYR A 163 10.88 9.66 -12.86
N PRO A 164 9.86 8.79 -12.91
CA PRO A 164 8.95 8.61 -11.79
C PRO A 164 9.68 8.22 -10.50
N GLU A 165 9.14 8.70 -9.41
CA GLU A 165 9.61 8.44 -8.05
C GLU A 165 8.50 7.75 -7.25
N TYR A 166 8.86 6.74 -6.47
CA TYR A 166 7.91 5.91 -5.75
C TYR A 166 8.20 5.94 -4.25
N TRP A 167 7.16 6.21 -3.46
CA TRP A 167 7.20 6.11 -2.01
C TRP A 167 6.16 5.09 -1.54
N ILE A 168 6.59 4.15 -0.71
CA ILE A 168 5.72 3.12 -0.13
C ILE A 168 5.80 3.22 1.37
N ILE A 169 4.66 3.46 2.03
CA ILE A 169 4.52 3.54 3.48
C ILE A 169 3.67 2.35 3.92
N LYS A 170 4.30 1.38 4.62
CA LYS A 170 3.68 0.16 5.16
C LYS A 170 3.19 0.42 6.57
N VAL A 171 2.01 1.02 6.72
CA VAL A 171 1.44 1.44 8.01
C VAL A 171 1.30 0.28 9.00
N SER A 172 0.97 -0.92 8.52
CA SER A 172 0.87 -2.13 9.34
C SER A 172 2.18 -2.49 10.06
N GLN A 173 3.34 -2.27 9.42
CA GLN A 173 4.66 -2.60 9.95
C GLN A 173 5.24 -1.53 10.89
N PHE A 174 4.63 -0.37 10.99
CA PHE A 174 5.06 0.65 11.93
C PHE A 174 4.75 0.24 13.38
N HIS A 175 5.76 0.19 14.23
CA HIS A 175 5.65 -0.29 15.63
C HIS A 175 5.36 0.81 16.65
N ASN A 176 4.77 1.95 16.25
CA ASN A 176 4.42 3.09 17.11
C ASN A 176 5.63 3.74 17.83
N ARG A 177 6.85 3.52 17.34
CA ARG A 177 8.07 4.18 17.82
C ARG A 177 8.37 5.35 16.89
N VAL A 178 8.01 6.53 17.33
CA VAL A 178 8.23 7.78 16.61
C VAL A 178 9.68 8.24 16.79
N LYS A 179 10.42 8.40 15.69
CA LYS A 179 11.82 8.83 15.66
C LYS A 179 11.96 10.24 15.08
N ASP A 180 11.09 10.60 14.14
CA ASP A 180 11.11 11.86 13.40
C ASP A 180 9.68 12.34 13.09
N LYS A 181 9.57 13.43 12.36
CA LYS A 181 8.28 14.05 12.03
C LYS A 181 7.45 13.25 11.03
N LEU A 182 8.10 12.50 10.12
CA LEU A 182 7.38 11.58 9.24
C LEU A 182 6.73 10.44 10.03
N ASP A 183 7.41 9.93 11.05
CA ASP A 183 6.86 8.91 11.96
C ASP A 183 5.64 9.41 12.74
N GLU A 184 5.56 10.72 13.04
CA GLU A 184 4.37 11.33 13.65
C GLU A 184 3.15 11.21 12.72
N TRP A 185 3.34 11.41 11.41
CA TRP A 185 2.32 11.21 10.40
C TRP A 185 1.91 9.74 10.26
N ILE A 186 2.89 8.82 10.23
CA ILE A 186 2.62 7.38 10.13
C ILE A 186 1.90 6.88 11.38
N TYR A 187 2.24 7.43 12.56
CA TYR A 187 1.51 7.15 13.79
C TYR A 187 0.04 7.59 13.68
N PHE A 188 -0.21 8.78 13.14
CA PHE A 188 -1.58 9.26 12.89
C PHE A 188 -2.31 8.37 11.88
N PHE A 189 -1.68 7.97 10.77
CA PHE A 189 -2.30 7.06 9.81
C PHE A 189 -2.74 5.74 10.46
N LYS A 190 -1.91 5.20 11.33
CA LYS A 190 -2.17 3.93 12.00
C LYS A 190 -3.25 4.01 13.08
N ASN A 191 -3.21 5.06 13.91
CA ASN A 191 -3.96 5.11 15.16
C ASN A 191 -5.14 6.10 15.11
N ALA A 192 -5.23 6.97 14.11
CA ALA A 192 -6.18 8.10 14.05
C ALA A 192 -6.11 8.97 15.33
N GLU A 193 -4.88 9.15 15.84
CA GLU A 193 -4.57 9.85 17.09
C GLU A 193 -3.31 10.71 16.91
N ILE A 194 -3.25 11.86 17.54
CA ILE A 194 -2.08 12.75 17.59
C ILE A 194 -1.69 12.95 19.05
N LYS A 195 -0.42 12.69 19.37
CA LYS A 195 0.12 12.90 20.71
C LYS A 195 0.44 14.39 20.93
N ASN A 196 0.35 14.84 22.19
CA ASN A 196 0.55 16.25 22.53
C ASN A 196 1.96 16.80 22.20
N ASN A 197 2.95 15.92 22.09
CA ASN A 197 4.33 16.26 21.79
C ASN A 197 4.64 16.21 20.28
N PHE A 198 3.68 15.91 19.41
CA PHE A 198 3.87 15.88 17.98
C PHE A 198 3.92 17.31 17.42
N SER A 199 4.84 17.54 16.47
CA SER A 199 5.15 18.84 15.92
C SER A 199 5.29 18.86 14.40
N ALA A 200 5.04 17.74 13.72
CA ALA A 200 5.11 17.67 12.26
C ALA A 200 4.15 18.66 11.61
N LYS A 201 4.60 19.26 10.51
CA LYS A 201 3.83 20.23 9.73
C LYS A 201 2.49 19.61 9.32
N GLY A 202 1.37 20.32 9.44
CA GLY A 202 0.02 19.86 9.09
C GLY A 202 -0.71 19.08 10.17
N LEU A 203 -0.04 18.50 11.18
CA LEU A 203 -0.72 17.73 12.24
C LEU A 203 -1.57 18.60 13.18
N LYS A 204 -1.22 19.86 13.35
CA LYS A 204 -2.06 20.82 14.09
C LYS A 204 -3.40 20.99 13.39
N GLU A 205 -3.37 21.19 12.09
CA GLU A 205 -4.54 21.34 11.22
C GLU A 205 -5.39 20.08 11.22
N VAL A 206 -4.74 18.89 11.16
CA VAL A 206 -5.41 17.60 11.35
C VAL A 206 -6.18 17.57 12.67
N ASN A 207 -5.52 17.91 13.76
CA ASN A 207 -6.12 17.88 15.09
C ASN A 207 -7.29 18.86 15.26
N GLU A 208 -7.29 19.95 14.51
CA GLU A 208 -8.37 20.95 14.53
C GLU A 208 -9.54 20.58 13.62
N ARG A 209 -9.28 20.02 12.43
CA ARG A 209 -10.28 19.83 11.36
C ARG A 209 -10.77 18.41 11.20
N LEU A 210 -9.98 17.39 11.58
CA LEU A 210 -10.37 15.99 11.47
C LEU A 210 -10.95 15.40 12.77
N ASP A 211 -11.48 16.25 13.63
CA ASP A 211 -12.20 15.84 14.83
C ASP A 211 -13.55 15.20 14.46
N GLU A 212 -13.76 13.95 14.85
CA GLU A 212 -14.99 13.21 14.56
C GLU A 212 -16.25 13.96 15.07
N ILE A 213 -16.14 14.67 16.20
CA ILE A 213 -17.26 15.42 16.79
C ILE A 213 -17.64 16.63 15.94
N LYS A 214 -16.72 17.17 15.15
CA LYS A 214 -16.95 18.33 14.28
C LYS A 214 -17.53 17.98 12.91
N LEU A 215 -17.70 16.71 12.60
CA LEU A 215 -18.35 16.30 11.36
C LEU A 215 -19.80 16.77 11.34
N ASN A 216 -20.27 17.28 10.21
CA ASN A 216 -21.68 17.52 10.00
C ASN A 216 -22.45 16.18 9.98
N GLU A 217 -23.78 16.24 10.11
CA GLU A 217 -24.63 15.03 10.23
C GLU A 217 -24.46 14.06 9.06
N LYS A 218 -24.30 14.58 7.84
CA LYS A 218 -24.10 13.77 6.63
C LYS A 218 -22.77 13.02 6.70
N ASP A 219 -21.68 13.75 6.93
CA ASP A 219 -20.34 13.17 7.00
C ASP A 219 -20.21 12.21 8.18
N ALA A 220 -20.80 12.51 9.33
CA ALA A 220 -20.81 11.61 10.48
C ALA A 220 -21.52 10.28 10.18
N LYS A 221 -22.67 10.32 9.46
CA LYS A 221 -23.39 9.13 9.03
C LYS A 221 -22.58 8.30 8.04
N GLU A 222 -21.95 8.95 7.07
CA GLU A 222 -21.11 8.29 6.07
C GLU A 222 -19.84 7.70 6.71
N TYR A 223 -19.21 8.39 7.66
CA TYR A 223 -18.06 7.88 8.38
C TYR A 223 -18.41 6.65 9.23
N LYS A 224 -19.53 6.63 9.91
CA LYS A 224 -20.03 5.45 10.63
C LYS A 224 -20.24 4.25 9.69
N ARG A 225 -20.81 4.49 8.50
CA ARG A 225 -20.99 3.47 7.46
C ARG A 225 -19.64 2.93 6.97
N TYR A 226 -18.69 3.82 6.74
CA TYR A 226 -17.34 3.46 6.36
C TYR A 226 -16.64 2.57 7.41
N LEU A 227 -16.72 2.95 8.70
CA LEU A 227 -16.16 2.13 9.79
C LEU A 227 -16.83 0.75 9.88
N LYS A 228 -18.14 0.67 9.61
CA LYS A 228 -18.84 -0.62 9.52
C LYS A 228 -18.29 -1.47 8.39
N ASN A 229 -18.16 -0.92 7.19
CA ASN A 229 -17.62 -1.63 6.03
C ASN A 229 -16.20 -2.18 6.29
N LEU A 230 -15.33 -1.41 6.98
CA LEU A 230 -14.01 -1.90 7.36
C LEU A 230 -14.07 -3.13 8.28
N ARG A 231 -15.02 -3.16 9.21
CA ARG A 231 -15.22 -4.33 10.09
C ARG A 231 -15.73 -5.54 9.32
N ASP A 232 -16.65 -5.32 8.38
CA ASP A 232 -17.21 -6.36 7.53
C ASP A 232 -16.10 -6.99 6.67
N ILE A 233 -15.24 -6.16 6.03
CA ILE A 233 -14.06 -6.62 5.26
C ILE A 233 -13.10 -7.41 6.15
N ALA A 234 -12.79 -6.93 7.34
CA ALA A 234 -11.91 -7.63 8.27
C ALA A 234 -12.47 -8.99 8.71
N SER A 235 -13.79 -9.07 8.91
CA SER A 235 -14.49 -10.32 9.24
C SER A 235 -14.46 -11.32 8.09
N GLU A 236 -14.69 -10.87 6.85
CA GLU A 236 -14.57 -11.71 5.65
C GLU A 236 -13.15 -12.24 5.45
N GLN A 237 -12.13 -11.39 5.65
CA GLN A 237 -10.73 -11.82 5.57
C GLN A 237 -10.39 -12.87 6.63
N HIS A 238 -10.87 -12.68 7.86
CA HIS A 238 -10.68 -13.64 8.93
C HIS A 238 -11.31 -14.99 8.60
N THR A 239 -12.54 -14.99 8.05
CA THR A 239 -13.22 -16.22 7.61
C THR A 239 -12.44 -16.92 6.49
N LYS A 240 -12.01 -16.17 5.46
CA LYS A 240 -11.19 -16.74 4.36
C LYS A 240 -9.87 -17.34 4.85
N MET A 241 -9.23 -16.72 5.86
CA MET A 241 -8.01 -17.27 6.46
C MET A 241 -8.30 -18.58 7.23
N ALA A 242 -9.39 -18.63 7.98
CA ALA A 242 -9.81 -19.87 8.67
C ALA A 242 -10.11 -20.99 7.69
N ASP A 243 -10.87 -20.71 6.62
CA ASP A 243 -11.17 -21.67 5.56
C ASP A 243 -9.90 -22.18 4.85
N ALA A 244 -8.95 -21.28 4.58
CA ALA A 244 -7.67 -21.66 3.98
C ALA A 244 -6.83 -22.55 4.91
N GLN A 245 -6.81 -22.27 6.22
CA GLN A 245 -6.13 -23.10 7.20
C GLN A 245 -6.77 -24.50 7.29
N ASP A 246 -8.10 -24.58 7.27
CA ASP A 246 -8.82 -25.85 7.24
C ASP A 246 -8.52 -26.68 5.98
N LEU A 247 -8.42 -26.02 4.82
CA LEU A 247 -8.06 -26.69 3.56
C LEU A 247 -6.62 -27.22 3.59
N ILE A 248 -5.67 -26.43 4.14
CA ILE A 248 -4.29 -26.87 4.31
C ILE A 248 -4.24 -28.09 5.22
N LYS A 249 -4.91 -28.06 6.38
CA LYS A 249 -4.96 -29.17 7.33
C LYS A 249 -5.54 -30.44 6.70
N LYS A 250 -6.66 -30.33 5.99
CA LYS A 250 -7.25 -31.45 5.25
C LYS A 250 -6.32 -31.98 4.16
N GLY A 251 -5.58 -31.10 3.48
CA GLY A 251 -4.57 -31.49 2.51
C GLY A 251 -3.38 -32.24 3.12
N GLU A 252 -2.92 -31.84 4.30
CA GLU A 252 -1.87 -32.53 5.05
C GLU A 252 -2.34 -33.89 5.54
N GLU A 253 -3.52 -34.00 6.15
CA GLU A 253 -4.15 -35.23 6.57
C GLU A 253 -4.30 -36.22 5.40
N LYS A 254 -4.76 -35.73 4.23
CA LYS A 254 -4.89 -36.55 3.03
C LYS A 254 -3.54 -37.11 2.55
N LYS A 255 -2.51 -36.27 2.51
CA LYS A 255 -1.15 -36.69 2.13
C LYS A 255 -0.56 -37.70 3.12
N GLU A 256 -0.83 -37.53 4.42
CA GLU A 256 -0.39 -38.48 5.44
C GLU A 256 -1.06 -39.85 5.24
N ILE A 257 -2.37 -39.86 5.00
CA ILE A 257 -3.12 -41.09 4.68
C ILE A 257 -2.55 -41.75 3.43
N GLU A 258 -2.40 -41.02 2.32
CA GLU A 258 -1.85 -41.52 1.06
C GLU A 258 -0.43 -42.10 1.25
N ALA A 259 0.41 -41.46 2.04
CA ALA A 259 1.76 -41.96 2.33
C ALA A 259 1.73 -43.24 3.16
N VAL A 260 0.90 -43.30 4.22
CA VAL A 260 0.74 -44.52 5.04
C VAL A 260 0.24 -45.70 4.22
N VAL A 261 -0.84 -45.48 3.48
CA VAL A 261 -1.47 -46.56 2.67
C VAL A 261 -0.52 -47.02 1.57
N GLY A 262 0.12 -46.09 0.84
CA GLY A 262 1.07 -46.43 -0.21
C GLY A 262 2.29 -47.20 0.30
N LEU A 263 2.82 -46.86 1.46
CA LEU A 263 3.91 -47.66 2.07
C LEU A 263 3.43 -49.05 2.52
N TYR A 264 2.25 -49.15 3.10
CA TYR A 264 1.67 -50.41 3.53
C TYR A 264 1.38 -51.37 2.34
N GLU A 265 0.78 -50.85 1.27
CA GLU A 265 0.50 -51.60 0.05
C GLU A 265 1.78 -52.10 -0.65
N ASN A 266 2.88 -51.38 -0.53
CA ASN A 266 4.19 -51.76 -1.00
C ASN A 266 4.94 -52.72 -0.04
N GLY A 267 4.27 -53.23 0.99
CA GLY A 267 4.79 -54.25 1.90
C GLY A 267 5.76 -53.73 2.96
N VAL A 268 5.78 -52.41 3.23
CA VAL A 268 6.62 -51.86 4.29
C VAL A 268 6.02 -52.20 5.65
N PRO A 269 6.79 -52.77 6.60
CA PRO A 269 6.28 -53.12 7.94
C PRO A 269 5.79 -51.93 8.73
N ILE A 270 4.65 -52.10 9.45
CA ILE A 270 4.01 -51.03 10.25
C ILE A 270 4.99 -50.28 11.16
N PRO A 271 5.89 -50.95 11.91
CA PRO A 271 6.86 -50.23 12.77
C PRO A 271 7.81 -49.31 11.98
N ILE A 272 8.12 -49.67 10.72
CA ILE A 272 8.99 -48.84 9.86
C ILE A 272 8.20 -47.65 9.33
N ILE A 273 6.93 -47.81 8.95
CA ILE A 273 6.03 -46.71 8.53
C ILE A 273 5.88 -45.70 9.68
N ALA A 274 5.52 -46.20 10.87
CA ALA A 274 5.34 -45.39 12.07
C ALA A 274 6.59 -44.52 12.38
N LYS A 275 7.78 -45.17 12.35
CA LYS A 275 9.06 -44.48 12.59
C LYS A 275 9.38 -43.47 11.49
N SER A 276 9.12 -43.76 10.23
CA SER A 276 9.43 -42.90 9.08
C SER A 276 8.57 -41.66 9.03
N LEU A 277 7.30 -41.78 9.36
CA LEU A 277 6.33 -40.69 9.37
C LEU A 277 6.18 -40.02 10.74
N LYS A 278 6.87 -40.52 11.76
CA LYS A 278 6.85 -39.99 13.16
C LYS A 278 5.44 -40.04 13.77
N ILE A 279 4.67 -41.07 13.48
CA ILE A 279 3.35 -41.35 14.06
C ILE A 279 3.39 -42.66 14.83
N THR A 280 2.33 -42.97 15.57
CA THR A 280 2.26 -44.25 16.32
C THR A 280 1.85 -45.40 15.45
N GLU A 281 2.18 -46.65 15.83
CA GLU A 281 1.75 -47.86 15.09
C GLU A 281 0.22 -47.98 15.09
N GLU A 282 -0.44 -47.56 16.19
CA GLU A 282 -1.91 -47.58 16.28
C GLU A 282 -2.52 -46.61 15.23
N MET A 283 -1.91 -45.43 15.01
CA MET A 283 -2.36 -44.50 13.96
C MET A 283 -2.17 -45.10 12.57
N VAL A 284 -1.06 -45.78 12.30
CA VAL A 284 -0.86 -46.47 11.02
C VAL A 284 -1.97 -47.49 10.77
N ILE A 285 -2.29 -48.32 11.76
CA ILE A 285 -3.36 -49.35 11.66
C ILE A 285 -4.70 -48.67 11.40
N GLN A 286 -5.07 -47.66 12.17
CA GLN A 286 -6.33 -46.91 12.00
C GLN A 286 -6.47 -46.31 10.61
N LEU A 287 -5.41 -45.67 10.09
CA LEU A 287 -5.42 -45.06 8.77
C LEU A 287 -5.56 -46.07 7.65
N VAL A 288 -4.87 -47.20 7.74
CA VAL A 288 -4.99 -48.32 6.78
C VAL A 288 -6.40 -48.93 6.81
N GLU A 289 -6.93 -49.25 7.97
CA GLU A 289 -8.28 -49.80 8.13
C GLU A 289 -9.37 -48.87 7.61
N SER A 290 -9.20 -47.57 7.83
CA SER A 290 -10.16 -46.54 7.35
C SER A 290 -10.26 -46.45 5.83
N GLN A 291 -9.26 -46.94 5.08
CA GLN A 291 -9.24 -46.92 3.61
C GLN A 291 -9.56 -48.25 2.98
N ILE A 292 -9.26 -49.39 3.65
CA ILE A 292 -9.59 -50.71 3.17
C ILE A 292 -11.12 -50.98 3.27
N ASN A 293 -11.80 -50.30 4.20
CA ASN A 293 -13.25 -50.44 4.43
C ASN A 293 -14.12 -49.44 3.63
N LYS A 294 -13.53 -48.68 2.68
CA LYS A 294 -14.24 -47.85 1.73
C LYS A 294 -14.27 -48.49 0.34
#